data_37240c0db2fa0874fb0135f30d406331
#
_entry.id   37240c0db2fa0874fb0135f30d406331
#
_cell.length_a   1.000
_cell.length_b   1.000
_cell.length_c   1.000
_cell.angle_alpha   90.00
_cell.angle_beta   90.00
_cell.angle_gamma   90.00
#
_symmetry.space_group_name_H-M   'P 1'
#
loop_
_entity.id
_entity.type
_entity.pdbx_description
1 polymer ?
#
loop_
_entity_poly.entity_id
_entity_poly.type
_entity_poly.pdbx_seq_one_letter_code
_entity_poly.pdbx_strand_id
1 'polypeptide(L)' 'MQGEDLSGEDAAVYRAVAEAEVDVGAPHLQEIARAAGLDLDRTRAAVHRLLHTEPKILHEVPDSGPTDLGPTYELAPRI' A
#
# COMPACT_ATOMS: atom_id res chain seq x y z
N MET A 1 -9.04 -15.74 -5.84
CA MET A 1 -8.70 -14.36 -6.22
C MET A 1 -8.08 -13.66 -5.03
N GLN A 2 -6.94 -13.05 -5.26
CA GLN A 2 -6.19 -12.46 -4.17
C GLN A 2 -6.98 -11.36 -3.46
N GLY A 3 -7.58 -10.46 -4.23
CA GLY A 3 -8.28 -9.35 -3.63
C GLY A 3 -9.48 -9.78 -2.81
N GLU A 4 -10.06 -10.93 -3.13
CA GLU A 4 -11.23 -11.41 -2.42
C GLU A 4 -10.89 -12.00 -1.06
N ASP A 5 -9.62 -12.36 -0.87
CA ASP A 5 -9.19 -12.96 0.39
C ASP A 5 -8.76 -11.94 1.41
N LEU A 6 -8.69 -10.68 1.02
CA LEU A 6 -8.29 -9.61 1.93
C LEU A 6 -9.48 -9.13 2.73
N SER A 7 -9.25 -8.85 3.98
CA SER A 7 -10.30 -8.34 4.86
C SER A 7 -9.69 -7.37 5.85
N GLY A 8 -10.57 -6.59 6.51
CA GLY A 8 -10.14 -5.69 7.55
C GLY A 8 -9.12 -4.68 7.06
N GLU A 9 -8.04 -4.57 7.79
CA GLU A 9 -7.03 -3.54 7.53
C GLU A 9 -6.29 -3.78 6.22
N ASP A 10 -6.08 -5.04 5.87
CA ASP A 10 -5.39 -5.36 4.61
C ASP A 10 -6.21 -4.89 3.42
N ALA A 11 -7.53 -5.10 3.45
CA ALA A 11 -8.39 -4.65 2.38
C ALA A 11 -8.43 -3.13 2.29
N ALA A 12 -8.44 -2.46 3.45
CA ALA A 12 -8.46 -1.00 3.47
C ALA A 12 -7.19 -0.43 2.88
N VAL A 13 -6.04 -1.02 3.20
CA VAL A 13 -4.77 -0.56 2.66
C VAL A 13 -4.70 -0.82 1.15
N TYR A 14 -5.11 -2.01 0.72
CA TYR A 14 -5.12 -2.33 -0.70
C TYR A 14 -5.95 -1.31 -1.48
N ARG A 15 -7.14 -1.02 -0.98
CA ARG A 15 -8.03 -0.06 -1.65
C ARG A 15 -7.42 1.33 -1.68
N ALA A 16 -6.79 1.75 -0.57
CA ALA A 16 -6.17 3.06 -0.51
C ALA A 16 -5.07 3.21 -1.55
N VAL A 17 -4.24 2.19 -1.72
CA VAL A 17 -3.18 2.23 -2.72
C VAL A 17 -3.78 2.26 -4.14
N ALA A 18 -4.78 1.43 -4.39
CA ALA A 18 -5.39 1.36 -5.71
C ALA A 18 -6.01 2.70 -6.11
N GLU A 19 -6.70 3.34 -5.17
CA GLU A 19 -7.35 4.62 -5.45
C GLU A 19 -6.32 5.72 -5.66
N ALA A 20 -5.25 5.71 -4.89
CA ALA A 20 -4.21 6.72 -5.03
C ALA A 20 -3.53 6.62 -6.39
N GLU A 21 -3.31 5.42 -6.87
CA GLU A 21 -2.65 5.23 -8.17
C GLU A 21 -3.47 5.81 -9.31
N VAL A 22 -4.79 5.73 -9.19
CA VAL A 22 -5.66 6.31 -10.22
C VAL A 22 -5.61 7.83 -10.19
N ASP A 23 -5.57 8.41 -8.99
CA ASP A 23 -5.70 9.86 -8.85
C ASP A 23 -4.38 10.60 -8.96
N VAL A 24 -3.37 10.19 -8.20
CA VAL A 24 -2.16 10.98 -8.04
C VAL A 24 -0.88 10.18 -8.21
N GLY A 25 -0.95 8.86 -8.14
CA GLY A 25 0.23 8.02 -8.26
C GLY A 25 0.52 7.28 -6.97
N ALA A 26 1.67 6.61 -6.92
CA ALA A 26 2.02 5.76 -5.81
C ALA A 26 2.11 6.54 -4.51
N PRO A 27 1.40 6.12 -3.46
CA PRO A 27 1.37 6.88 -2.20
C PRO A 27 2.50 6.47 -1.27
N HIS A 28 2.84 7.39 -0.35
CA HIS A 28 3.69 7.08 0.79
C HIS A 28 2.86 6.46 1.90
N LEU A 29 3.54 5.94 2.91
CA LEU A 29 2.86 5.26 4.02
C LEU A 29 1.85 6.17 4.72
N GLN A 30 2.23 7.43 4.97
CA GLN A 30 1.34 8.37 5.64
C GLN A 30 0.06 8.61 4.85
N GLU A 31 0.19 8.66 3.54
CA GLU A 31 -0.96 8.87 2.67
C GLU A 31 -1.88 7.66 2.68
N ILE A 32 -1.29 6.47 2.70
CA ILE A 32 -2.07 5.24 2.79
C ILE A 32 -2.83 5.20 4.11
N ALA A 33 -2.15 5.55 5.21
CA ALA A 33 -2.78 5.53 6.53
C ALA A 33 -3.99 6.46 6.57
N ARG A 34 -3.83 7.66 6.03
CA ARG A 34 -4.92 8.63 6.02
C ARG A 34 -6.09 8.13 5.20
N ALA A 35 -5.82 7.60 4.01
CA ALA A 35 -6.88 7.13 3.13
C ALA A 35 -7.58 5.91 3.69
N ALA A 36 -6.84 5.03 4.36
CA ALA A 36 -7.41 3.81 4.94
C ALA A 36 -8.09 4.05 6.29
N GLY A 37 -7.84 5.21 6.91
CA GLY A 37 -8.40 5.50 8.22
C GLY A 37 -7.73 4.73 9.34
N LEU A 38 -6.44 4.44 9.19
CA LEU A 38 -5.69 3.66 10.17
C LEU A 38 -4.52 4.49 10.71
N ASP A 39 -4.04 4.11 11.89
CA ASP A 39 -2.82 4.72 12.40
C ASP A 39 -1.61 4.15 11.64
N LEU A 40 -0.45 4.77 11.83
CA LEU A 40 0.74 4.38 11.09
C LEU A 40 1.20 2.96 11.41
N ASP A 41 1.08 2.55 12.67
CA ASP A 41 1.53 1.22 13.05
C ASP A 41 0.71 0.12 12.38
N ARG A 42 -0.61 0.29 12.36
CA ARG A 42 -1.49 -0.68 11.71
C ARG A 42 -1.29 -0.66 10.20
N THR A 43 -1.12 0.53 9.64
CA THR A 43 -0.89 0.64 8.21
C THR A 43 0.42 -0.05 7.82
N ARG A 44 1.47 0.18 8.62
CA ARG A 44 2.76 -0.44 8.34
C ARG A 44 2.68 -1.96 8.40
N ALA A 45 1.96 -2.48 9.39
CA ALA A 45 1.80 -3.92 9.52
C ALA A 45 1.05 -4.51 8.31
N ALA A 46 -0.02 -3.85 7.89
CA ALA A 46 -0.79 -4.32 6.74
C ALA A 46 0.03 -4.24 5.46
N VAL A 47 0.75 -3.13 5.26
CA VAL A 47 1.62 -2.99 4.10
C VAL A 47 2.67 -4.09 4.08
N HIS A 48 3.27 -4.36 5.24
CA HIS A 48 4.28 -5.41 5.33
C HIS A 48 3.70 -6.76 4.92
N ARG A 49 2.50 -7.09 5.38
CA ARG A 49 1.87 -8.34 4.99
C ARG A 49 1.65 -8.41 3.48
N LEU A 50 1.18 -7.31 2.89
CA LEU A 50 0.87 -7.30 1.45
C LEU A 50 2.13 -7.32 0.59
N LEU A 51 3.25 -6.83 1.12
CA LEU A 51 4.52 -6.91 0.42
C LEU A 51 5.07 -8.33 0.39
N HIS A 52 4.68 -9.15 1.36
CA HIS A 52 5.25 -10.48 1.53
C HIS A 52 4.27 -11.61 1.24
N THR A 53 3.13 -11.30 0.64
CA THR A 53 2.21 -12.34 0.21
C THR A 53 2.78 -13.08 -1.01
N GLU A 54 2.18 -14.23 -1.29
CA GLU A 54 2.61 -15.05 -2.41
C GLU A 54 1.39 -15.42 -3.24
N PRO A 55 1.14 -14.78 -4.41
CA PRO A 55 2.01 -13.76 -5.03
C PRO A 55 1.93 -12.42 -4.32
N LYS A 56 2.94 -11.60 -4.54
CA LYS A 56 3.03 -10.29 -3.93
C LYS A 56 1.88 -9.39 -4.40
N ILE A 57 1.27 -8.69 -3.45
CA ILE A 57 0.15 -7.80 -3.76
C ILE A 57 0.59 -6.36 -3.89
N LEU A 58 1.53 -5.93 -3.02
CA LEU A 58 2.09 -4.59 -3.10
C LEU A 58 3.56 -4.65 -3.48
N HIS A 59 4.02 -3.56 -4.06
CA HIS A 59 5.39 -3.40 -4.50
C HIS A 59 5.93 -2.11 -3.89
N GLU A 60 7.10 -2.18 -3.28
CA GLU A 60 7.73 -1.03 -2.66
C GLU A 60 8.68 -0.38 -3.65
N VAL A 61 8.52 0.93 -3.83
CA VAL A 61 9.36 1.70 -4.75
C VAL A 61 10.17 2.69 -3.94
N PRO A 62 11.50 2.56 -3.94
CA PRO A 62 12.32 3.53 -3.21
C PRO A 62 12.13 4.93 -3.77
N ASP A 63 12.03 5.90 -2.87
CA ASP A 63 11.87 7.28 -3.26
C ASP A 63 13.20 7.97 -3.12
N SER A 64 13.80 8.37 -4.24
CA SER A 64 15.09 9.02 -4.26
C SER A 64 14.98 10.54 -4.28
N GLY A 65 13.78 11.06 -4.07
CA GLY A 65 13.57 12.50 -4.06
C GLY A 65 14.16 13.16 -2.83
N PRO A 66 14.08 14.48 -2.76
CA PRO A 66 14.69 15.23 -1.66
C PRO A 66 13.91 15.18 -0.36
N THR A 67 12.73 14.59 -0.33
CA THR A 67 11.92 14.51 0.87
C THR A 67 12.23 13.25 1.64
N ASP A 68 11.97 13.28 2.94
CA ASP A 68 12.20 12.13 3.80
C ASP A 68 10.93 11.37 4.09
N LEU A 69 10.04 11.27 3.12
CA LEU A 69 8.78 10.57 3.31
C LEU A 69 8.91 9.06 3.17
N GLY A 70 10.07 8.58 2.75
CA GLY A 70 10.30 7.16 2.62
C GLY A 70 9.83 6.62 1.27
N PRO A 71 9.75 5.32 1.12
CA PRO A 71 9.35 4.73 -0.15
C PRO A 71 7.87 4.95 -0.44
N THR A 72 7.52 4.79 -1.71
CA THR A 72 6.13 4.74 -2.12
C THR A 72 5.73 3.29 -2.37
N TYR A 73 4.44 3.07 -2.49
CA TYR A 73 3.91 1.71 -2.66
C TYR A 73 2.94 1.69 -3.82
N GLU A 74 2.97 0.62 -4.59
CA GLU A 74 2.05 0.48 -5.71
C GLU A 74 1.58 -0.97 -5.78
N LEU A 75 0.50 -1.19 -6.52
CA LEU A 75 0.00 -2.54 -6.70
C LEU A 75 0.97 -3.32 -7.57
N ALA A 76 1.27 -4.54 -7.14
CA ALA A 76 2.16 -5.39 -7.92
C ALA A 76 1.43 -5.82 -9.20
N PRO A 77 2.16 -5.95 -10.31
CA PRO A 77 1.55 -6.39 -11.56
C PRO A 77 0.97 -7.77 -11.42
N ARG A 78 -0.12 -8.00 -12.10
CA ARG A 78 -0.69 -9.33 -12.20
C ARG A 78 -0.26 -9.96 -13.51
N ILE A 79 0.11 -11.21 -13.43
CA ILE A 79 0.55 -11.95 -14.61
C ILE A 79 -0.38 -13.12 -14.88
#